data_63cb2ffe30e86f43846be103109b9a0e
#
_entry.id   63cb2ffe30e86f43846be103109b9a0e
#
_cell.length_a   1.000
_cell.length_b   1.000
_cell.length_c   1.000
_cell.angle_alpha   90.00
_cell.angle_beta   90.00
_cell.angle_gamma   90.00
#
_symmetry.space_group_name_H-M   'P 1'
#
loop_
_entity.id
_entity.type
_entity.pdbx_description
1 polymer ?
#
loop_
_entity_poly.entity_id
_entity_poly.type
_entity_poly.pdbx_seq_one_letter_code
_entity_poly.pdbx_strand_id
1 'polypeptide(L)'
;MTAQTLPPNIHSTGALPKVKWARGSYLTDVDGKRYIDGSGGPAVYCIGHANQEVNEAITRQLDLIAHGYRYNFTTDALEELADILRGVLGGTLNHIVYVTGGSEAVESCLKLALQYHAAQGQMSRRRFIARERSWHGNTLGALSVSGFLERKTAFEGSLLD
;
A
#
# COMPACT_ATOMS: atom_id res chain seq x y z
N MET A 1 -24.11 1.71 -29.64
CA MET A 1 -23.06 1.62 -28.60
C MET A 1 -23.65 0.84 -27.46
N THR A 2 -23.36 -0.46 -27.40
CA THR A 2 -23.74 -1.32 -26.29
C THR A 2 -22.89 -0.91 -25.10
N ALA A 3 -23.53 -0.48 -24.01
CA ALA A 3 -22.87 -0.22 -22.76
C ALA A 3 -22.13 -1.51 -22.34
N GLN A 4 -20.80 -1.52 -22.43
CA GLN A 4 -20.01 -2.55 -21.80
C GLN A 4 -20.31 -2.49 -20.30
N THR A 5 -21.01 -3.48 -19.80
CA THR A 5 -21.16 -3.66 -18.36
C THR A 5 -19.76 -3.79 -17.78
N LEU A 6 -19.38 -2.85 -16.94
CA LEU A 6 -18.19 -2.97 -16.10
C LEU A 6 -18.21 -4.36 -15.44
N PRO A 7 -17.07 -5.04 -15.34
CA PRO A 7 -17.00 -6.34 -14.64
C PRO A 7 -17.64 -6.18 -13.25
N PRO A 8 -18.31 -7.23 -12.75
CA PRO A 8 -19.01 -7.15 -11.47
C PRO A 8 -18.05 -6.59 -10.44
N ASN A 9 -18.40 -5.43 -9.97
CA ASN A 9 -17.53 -4.64 -9.12
C ASN A 9 -17.20 -5.50 -7.89
N ILE A 10 -15.94 -5.55 -7.53
CA ILE A 10 -15.41 -6.16 -6.31
C ILE A 10 -16.19 -5.69 -5.05
N HIS A 11 -17.04 -4.71 -5.21
CA HIS A 11 -17.92 -4.11 -4.21
C HIS A 11 -19.40 -4.37 -4.45
N SER A 12 -19.80 -5.60 -4.79
CA SER A 12 -21.22 -5.95 -4.64
C SER A 12 -21.53 -5.97 -3.14
N THR A 13 -21.89 -4.83 -2.59
CA THR A 13 -22.23 -4.64 -1.18
C THR A 13 -23.49 -5.38 -0.75
N GLY A 14 -24.21 -5.98 -1.68
CA GLY A 14 -25.51 -6.60 -1.43
C GLY A 14 -25.49 -7.95 -0.73
N ALA A 15 -24.33 -8.58 -0.56
CA ALA A 15 -24.25 -9.94 -0.01
C ALA A 15 -23.11 -10.16 0.99
N LEU A 16 -22.33 -9.13 1.30
CA LEU A 16 -21.19 -9.30 2.21
C LEU A 16 -21.63 -9.20 3.68
N PRO A 17 -21.17 -10.12 4.56
CA PRO A 17 -21.42 -10.04 5.98
C PRO A 17 -20.88 -8.72 6.55
N LYS A 18 -21.66 -8.06 7.39
CA LYS A 18 -21.23 -6.83 8.08
C LYS A 18 -20.49 -7.22 9.36
N VAL A 19 -19.18 -7.02 9.39
CA VAL A 19 -18.38 -7.29 10.58
C VAL A 19 -18.73 -6.30 11.69
N LYS A 20 -18.98 -6.82 12.89
CA LYS A 20 -19.26 -6.07 14.11
C LYS A 20 -18.01 -5.86 14.95
N TRP A 21 -17.19 -6.90 15.11
CA TRP A 21 -15.92 -6.86 15.83
C TRP A 21 -15.02 -8.01 15.38
N ALA A 22 -13.74 -7.92 15.73
CA ALA A 22 -12.76 -8.95 15.41
C ALA A 22 -11.71 -9.06 16.54
N ARG A 23 -11.14 -10.27 16.71
CA ARG A 23 -10.04 -10.51 17.65
C ARG A 23 -9.16 -11.65 17.16
N GLY A 24 -7.84 -11.45 17.21
CA GLY A 24 -6.90 -12.41 16.66
C GLY A 24 -7.21 -12.69 15.18
N SER A 25 -7.36 -13.94 14.83
CA SER A 25 -7.70 -14.37 13.47
C SER A 25 -9.20 -14.55 13.21
N TYR A 26 -10.06 -14.01 14.06
CA TYR A 26 -11.51 -14.20 13.93
C TYR A 26 -12.26 -12.89 13.75
N LEU A 27 -13.21 -12.91 12.82
CA LEU A 27 -14.21 -11.86 12.60
C LEU A 27 -15.56 -12.34 13.13
N THR A 28 -16.36 -11.43 13.67
CA THR A 28 -17.75 -11.70 14.07
C THR A 28 -18.65 -10.67 13.43
N ASP A 29 -19.68 -11.12 12.71
CA ASP A 29 -20.64 -10.23 12.06
C ASP A 29 -21.72 -9.72 13.03
N VAL A 30 -22.63 -8.91 12.49
CA VAL A 30 -23.73 -8.32 13.27
C VAL A 30 -24.72 -9.35 13.76
N ASP A 31 -24.80 -10.51 13.11
CA ASP A 31 -25.69 -11.63 13.47
C ASP A 31 -25.00 -12.61 14.44
N GLY A 32 -23.76 -12.35 14.83
CA GLY A 32 -22.99 -13.17 15.77
C GLY A 32 -22.27 -14.35 15.13
N LYS A 33 -22.31 -14.50 13.81
CA LYS A 33 -21.59 -15.55 13.12
C LYS A 33 -20.10 -15.25 13.06
N ARG A 34 -19.30 -16.27 13.33
CA ARG A 34 -17.83 -16.18 13.33
C ARG A 34 -17.24 -16.67 12.02
N TYR A 35 -16.18 -16.00 11.58
CA TYR A 35 -15.39 -16.33 10.40
C TYR A 35 -13.90 -16.33 10.78
N ILE A 36 -13.14 -17.19 10.13
CA ILE A 36 -11.68 -17.14 10.19
C ILE A 36 -11.23 -16.14 9.13
N ASP A 37 -10.46 -15.13 9.53
CA ASP A 37 -9.77 -14.24 8.61
C ASP A 37 -8.49 -14.92 8.11
N GLY A 38 -8.64 -15.75 7.11
CA GLY A 38 -7.54 -16.50 6.50
C GLY A 38 -6.74 -15.70 5.47
N SER A 39 -7.17 -14.48 5.16
CA SER A 39 -6.50 -13.65 4.16
C SER A 39 -5.72 -12.47 4.76
N GLY A 40 -6.17 -11.93 5.89
CA GLY A 40 -5.61 -10.70 6.44
C GLY A 40 -5.60 -9.54 5.44
N GLY A 41 -6.59 -9.51 4.51
CA GLY A 41 -6.54 -8.71 3.31
C GLY A 41 -5.44 -9.23 2.35
N PRO A 42 -4.83 -8.41 1.49
CA PRO A 42 -3.73 -8.83 0.62
C PRO A 42 -2.41 -8.96 1.40
N ALA A 43 -2.36 -9.80 2.44
CA ALA A 43 -1.24 -10.03 3.35
C ALA A 43 -0.76 -8.77 4.10
N VAL A 44 -1.66 -7.85 4.38
CA VAL A 44 -1.33 -6.55 5.01
C VAL A 44 -1.55 -6.57 6.52
N TYR A 45 -2.50 -7.38 7.01
CA TYR A 45 -2.88 -7.42 8.41
C TYR A 45 -2.42 -8.72 9.09
N CYS A 46 -1.13 -8.82 9.42
CA CYS A 46 -0.50 -10.05 9.86
C CYS A 46 -0.46 -10.24 11.38
N ILE A 47 -0.72 -9.19 12.16
CA ILE A 47 -0.65 -9.22 13.64
C ILE A 47 -1.94 -9.67 14.32
N GLY A 48 -3.00 -9.90 13.55
CA GLY A 48 -4.33 -10.21 14.06
C GLY A 48 -5.10 -8.97 14.55
N HIS A 49 -6.42 -9.12 14.64
CA HIS A 49 -7.33 -8.05 15.06
C HIS A 49 -7.24 -7.78 16.56
N ALA A 50 -7.44 -6.53 16.94
CA ALA A 50 -7.46 -6.05 18.32
C ALA A 50 -6.19 -6.42 19.12
N ASN A 51 -5.02 -6.30 18.48
CA ASN A 51 -3.74 -6.45 19.17
C ASN A 51 -3.61 -5.32 20.20
N GLN A 52 -3.63 -5.70 21.48
CA GLN A 52 -3.68 -4.73 22.59
C GLN A 52 -2.40 -3.89 22.66
N GLU A 53 -1.24 -4.50 22.53
CA GLU A 53 0.05 -3.81 22.61
C GLU A 53 0.17 -2.72 21.54
N VAL A 54 -0.22 -3.04 20.31
CA VAL A 54 -0.20 -2.07 19.19
C VAL A 54 -1.23 -0.97 19.39
N ASN A 55 -2.45 -1.30 19.81
CA ASN A 55 -3.49 -0.32 20.06
C ASN A 55 -3.09 0.68 21.16
N GLU A 56 -2.50 0.19 22.25
CA GLU A 56 -1.98 1.03 23.33
C GLU A 56 -0.81 1.91 22.86
N ALA A 57 0.09 1.39 22.05
CA ALA A 57 1.20 2.16 21.49
C ALA A 57 0.68 3.29 20.57
N ILE A 58 -0.31 3.00 19.71
CA ILE A 58 -0.96 4.02 18.87
C ILE A 58 -1.62 5.09 19.74
N THR A 59 -2.36 4.70 20.76
CA THR A 59 -3.04 5.65 21.67
C THR A 59 -2.03 6.56 22.36
N ARG A 60 -0.97 6.00 22.93
CA ARG A 60 0.10 6.81 23.56
C ARG A 60 0.73 7.78 22.56
N GLN A 61 0.98 7.35 21.33
CA GLN A 61 1.58 8.23 20.32
C GLN A 61 0.64 9.38 19.92
N LEU A 62 -0.67 9.11 19.81
CA LEU A 62 -1.67 10.14 19.51
C LEU A 62 -1.78 11.19 20.63
N ASP A 63 -1.64 10.76 21.88
CA ASP A 63 -1.63 11.68 23.03
C ASP A 63 -0.37 12.58 23.06
N LEU A 64 0.75 12.11 22.50
CA LEU A 64 1.98 12.89 22.40
C LEU A 64 1.95 13.83 21.20
N ILE A 65 1.76 13.28 20.01
CA ILE A 65 1.68 14.03 18.77
C ILE A 65 1.05 13.18 17.66
N ALA A 66 -0.03 13.67 17.07
CA ALA A 66 -0.72 13.00 15.99
C ALA A 66 -0.05 13.22 14.62
N HIS A 67 0.61 14.36 14.41
CA HIS A 67 1.24 14.71 13.12
C HIS A 67 2.44 15.64 13.31
N GLY A 68 3.61 15.22 12.82
CA GLY A 68 4.79 16.05 12.66
C GLY A 68 5.08 16.31 11.17
N TYR A 69 5.07 17.58 10.75
CA TYR A 69 5.35 17.91 9.35
C TYR A 69 6.82 17.64 9.00
N ARG A 70 7.06 16.60 8.24
CA ARG A 70 8.39 15.98 7.98
C ARG A 70 9.45 16.89 7.38
N TYR A 71 9.07 18.04 6.82
CA TYR A 71 10.04 19.01 6.32
C TYR A 71 10.68 19.84 7.43
N ASN A 72 10.04 19.92 8.60
CA ASN A 72 10.51 20.74 9.70
C ASN A 72 10.76 19.92 10.98
N PHE A 73 10.17 18.73 11.10
CA PHE A 73 10.18 17.96 12.34
C PHE A 73 10.37 16.47 12.07
N THR A 74 10.95 15.79 13.02
CA THR A 74 10.97 14.35 13.15
C THR A 74 10.27 13.93 14.44
N THR A 75 10.10 12.64 14.68
CA THR A 75 9.56 12.08 15.93
C THR A 75 10.35 10.83 16.31
N ASP A 76 10.40 10.52 17.60
CA ASP A 76 11.08 9.32 18.11
C ASP A 76 10.57 8.05 17.43
N ALA A 77 9.23 7.92 17.27
CA ALA A 77 8.63 6.77 16.61
C ALA A 77 9.08 6.59 15.15
N LEU A 78 9.29 7.70 14.43
CA LEU A 78 9.78 7.68 13.05
C LEU A 78 11.25 7.26 12.97
N GLU A 79 12.08 7.79 13.86
CA GLU A 79 13.51 7.49 13.93
C GLU A 79 13.76 6.04 14.36
N GLU A 80 13.06 5.57 15.39
CA GLU A 80 13.12 4.19 15.85
C GLU A 80 12.72 3.20 14.74
N LEU A 81 11.63 3.47 14.01
CA LEU A 81 11.22 2.66 12.88
C LEU A 81 12.30 2.64 11.78
N ALA A 82 12.92 3.79 11.50
CA ALA A 82 13.98 3.86 10.52
C ALA A 82 15.19 3.00 10.92
N ASP A 83 15.58 3.02 12.19
CA ASP A 83 16.70 2.23 12.71
C ASP A 83 16.42 0.73 12.67
N ILE A 84 15.22 0.31 13.07
CA ILE A 84 14.77 -1.09 12.96
C ILE A 84 14.84 -1.56 11.51
N LEU A 85 14.29 -0.79 10.57
CA LEU A 85 14.29 -1.14 9.16
C LEU A 85 15.69 -1.20 8.56
N ARG A 86 16.58 -0.29 8.90
CA ARG A 86 18.00 -0.34 8.49
C ARG A 86 18.66 -1.64 8.97
N GLY A 87 18.40 -2.05 10.21
CA GLY A 87 18.90 -3.30 10.76
C GLY A 87 18.39 -4.53 9.99
N VAL A 88 17.08 -4.59 9.73
CA VAL A 88 16.45 -5.68 8.98
C VAL A 88 16.94 -5.76 7.54
N LEU A 89 17.21 -4.61 6.91
CA LEU A 89 17.69 -4.51 5.51
C LEU A 89 19.22 -4.68 5.37
N GLY A 90 19.89 -5.08 6.42
CA GLY A 90 21.33 -5.39 6.40
C GLY A 90 22.24 -4.19 6.14
N GLY A 91 21.77 -2.97 6.43
CA GLY A 91 22.57 -1.74 6.36
C GLY A 91 22.92 -1.24 4.96
N THR A 92 22.39 -1.86 3.90
CA THR A 92 22.64 -1.43 2.53
C THR A 92 21.65 -0.36 2.04
N LEU A 93 20.43 -0.38 2.59
CA LEU A 93 19.37 0.59 2.29
C LEU A 93 19.18 1.52 3.49
N ASN A 94 19.91 2.63 3.50
CA ASN A 94 19.98 3.54 4.65
C ASN A 94 19.01 4.73 4.57
N HIS A 95 18.46 5.00 3.39
CA HIS A 95 17.52 6.08 3.17
C HIS A 95 16.11 5.53 2.96
N ILE A 96 15.19 5.89 3.85
CA ILE A 96 13.83 5.37 3.86
C ILE A 96 12.87 6.53 3.63
N VAL A 97 11.94 6.35 2.70
CA VAL A 97 10.84 7.29 2.44
C VAL A 97 9.55 6.62 2.85
N TYR A 98 8.82 7.24 3.78
CA TYR A 98 7.52 6.76 4.24
C TYR A 98 6.40 7.39 3.43
N VAL A 99 5.46 6.56 3.02
CA VAL A 99 4.27 6.92 2.25
C VAL A 99 3.05 6.19 2.82
N THR A 100 1.84 6.59 2.43
CA THR A 100 0.61 6.05 3.01
C THR A 100 0.18 4.72 2.41
N GLY A 101 0.74 4.32 1.28
CA GLY A 101 0.35 3.05 0.65
C GLY A 101 1.33 2.55 -0.41
N GLY A 102 1.14 1.27 -0.81
CA GLY A 102 2.00 0.61 -1.80
C GLY A 102 2.00 1.29 -3.16
N SER A 103 0.86 1.82 -3.61
CA SER A 103 0.79 2.57 -4.88
C SER A 103 1.67 3.81 -4.86
N GLU A 104 1.65 4.57 -3.76
CA GLU A 104 2.53 5.74 -3.59
C GLU A 104 4.00 5.34 -3.48
N ALA A 105 4.30 4.20 -2.86
CA ALA A 105 5.66 3.68 -2.81
C ALA A 105 6.18 3.38 -4.21
N VAL A 106 5.37 2.72 -5.05
CA VAL A 106 5.74 2.44 -6.45
C VAL A 106 5.90 3.73 -7.26
N GLU A 107 4.97 4.69 -7.14
CA GLU A 107 5.11 6.01 -7.78
C GLU A 107 6.42 6.70 -7.38
N SER A 108 6.76 6.65 -6.09
CA SER A 108 8.01 7.22 -5.59
C SER A 108 9.24 6.51 -6.17
N CYS A 109 9.21 5.18 -6.29
CA CYS A 109 10.28 4.40 -6.91
C CYS A 109 10.46 4.75 -8.40
N LEU A 110 9.36 4.86 -9.16
CA LEU A 110 9.40 5.25 -10.57
C LEU A 110 10.02 6.64 -10.74
N LYS A 111 9.57 7.60 -9.95
CA LYS A 111 10.10 8.97 -9.97
C LYS A 111 11.57 9.02 -9.56
N LEU A 112 11.96 8.30 -8.52
CA LEU A 112 13.35 8.24 -8.06
C LEU A 112 14.26 7.64 -9.12
N ALA A 113 13.83 6.58 -9.81
CA ALA A 113 14.60 5.99 -10.91
C ALA A 113 14.81 6.97 -12.06
N LEU A 114 13.78 7.72 -12.44
CA LEU A 114 13.87 8.76 -13.46
C LEU A 114 14.82 9.90 -13.03
N GLN A 115 14.70 10.36 -11.79
CA GLN A 115 15.58 11.40 -11.24
C GLN A 115 17.03 10.93 -11.17
N TYR A 116 17.28 9.71 -10.76
CA TYR A 116 18.62 9.12 -10.72
C TYR A 116 19.27 9.14 -12.11
N HIS A 117 18.57 8.61 -13.13
CA HIS A 117 19.11 8.60 -14.48
C HIS A 117 19.29 10.00 -15.08
N ALA A 118 18.37 10.92 -14.79
CA ALA A 118 18.50 12.32 -15.19
C ALA A 118 19.76 12.97 -14.57
N ALA A 119 20.00 12.75 -13.28
CA ALA A 119 21.18 13.26 -12.59
C ALA A 119 22.50 12.68 -13.14
N GLN A 120 22.46 11.49 -13.76
CA GLN A 120 23.59 10.88 -14.46
C GLN A 120 23.71 11.33 -15.93
N GLY A 121 22.92 12.31 -16.37
CA GLY A 121 22.90 12.75 -17.78
C GLY A 121 22.21 11.76 -18.74
N GLN A 122 21.53 10.73 -18.23
CA GLN A 122 20.91 9.66 -19.02
C GLN A 122 19.41 9.92 -19.23
N MET A 123 19.04 11.09 -19.76
CA MET A 123 17.66 11.52 -19.94
C MET A 123 16.80 10.60 -20.83
N SER A 124 17.43 9.77 -21.67
CA SER A 124 16.71 8.80 -22.52
C SER A 124 16.25 7.54 -21.77
N ARG A 125 16.76 7.28 -20.56
CA ARG A 125 16.36 6.13 -19.74
C ARG A 125 15.06 6.41 -19.02
N ARG A 126 13.94 6.22 -19.72
CA ARG A 126 12.58 6.53 -19.24
C ARG A 126 11.62 5.35 -19.26
N ARG A 127 12.05 4.22 -19.78
CA ARG A 127 11.20 3.04 -19.90
C ARG A 127 11.36 2.10 -18.72
N PHE A 128 10.25 1.52 -18.29
CA PHE A 128 10.19 0.54 -17.24
C PHE A 128 9.80 -0.83 -17.81
N ILE A 129 10.44 -1.87 -17.33
CA ILE A 129 10.08 -3.26 -17.64
C ILE A 129 9.36 -3.85 -16.44
N ALA A 130 8.16 -4.35 -16.66
CA ALA A 130 7.35 -5.01 -15.64
C ALA A 130 7.00 -6.44 -16.07
N ARG A 131 6.78 -7.32 -15.10
CA ARG A 131 6.39 -8.70 -15.40
C ARG A 131 4.88 -8.77 -15.67
N GLU A 132 4.50 -9.69 -16.54
CA GLU A 132 3.09 -10.06 -16.70
C GLU A 132 2.50 -10.56 -15.37
N ARG A 133 1.20 -10.32 -15.19
CA ARG A 133 0.45 -10.71 -13.97
C ARG A 133 1.03 -10.18 -12.67
N SER A 134 1.85 -9.14 -12.72
CA SER A 134 2.33 -8.44 -11.53
C SER A 134 1.35 -7.35 -11.11
N TRP A 135 1.25 -7.13 -9.80
CA TRP A 135 0.47 -6.03 -9.24
C TRP A 135 1.40 -5.04 -8.52
N HIS A 136 1.34 -3.79 -8.94
CA HIS A 136 2.20 -2.73 -8.40
C HIS A 136 1.42 -1.56 -7.79
N GLY A 137 0.12 -1.50 -8.01
CA GLY A 137 -0.73 -0.48 -7.39
C GLY A 137 -1.85 0.03 -8.30
N ASN A 138 -2.61 0.98 -7.79
CA ASN A 138 -3.84 1.49 -8.39
C ASN A 138 -3.73 2.94 -8.90
N THR A 139 -2.64 3.64 -8.66
CA THR A 139 -2.36 4.94 -9.28
C THR A 139 -1.97 4.75 -10.74
N LEU A 140 -2.11 5.77 -11.58
CA LEU A 140 -1.86 5.64 -13.02
C LEU A 140 -0.44 5.13 -13.32
N GLY A 141 0.59 5.65 -12.65
CA GLY A 141 1.96 5.17 -12.85
C GLY A 141 2.17 3.75 -12.34
N ALA A 142 1.67 3.41 -11.14
CA ALA A 142 1.77 2.06 -10.60
C ALA A 142 0.95 1.05 -11.43
N LEU A 143 -0.21 1.46 -11.97
CA LEU A 143 -1.01 0.65 -12.87
C LEU A 143 -0.31 0.48 -14.22
N SER A 144 0.37 1.49 -14.73
CA SER A 144 1.15 1.43 -15.97
C SER A 144 2.19 0.31 -15.95
N VAL A 145 2.88 0.14 -14.82
CA VAL A 145 3.86 -0.93 -14.62
C VAL A 145 3.26 -2.23 -14.08
N SER A 146 1.95 -2.30 -13.85
CA SER A 146 1.26 -3.54 -13.48
C SER A 146 1.00 -4.42 -14.71
N GLY A 147 1.00 -5.74 -14.53
CA GLY A 147 0.88 -6.73 -15.62
C GLY A 147 -0.51 -7.37 -15.78
N PHE A 148 -1.55 -6.89 -15.06
CA PHE A 148 -2.93 -7.36 -15.22
C PHE A 148 -3.64 -6.53 -16.28
N LEU A 149 -3.68 -7.02 -17.53
CA LEU A 149 -4.24 -6.31 -18.67
C LEU A 149 -5.71 -5.95 -18.47
N GLU A 150 -6.50 -6.85 -17.90
CA GLU A 150 -7.92 -6.64 -17.61
C GLU A 150 -8.18 -5.44 -16.68
N ARG A 151 -7.21 -5.05 -15.87
CA ARG A 151 -7.29 -3.87 -15.00
C ARG A 151 -6.84 -2.58 -15.69
N LYS A 152 -6.18 -2.68 -16.84
CA LYS A 152 -5.63 -1.56 -17.60
C LYS A 152 -6.55 -1.08 -18.71
N THR A 153 -7.34 -1.99 -19.28
CA THR A 153 -8.14 -1.73 -20.51
C THR A 153 -9.02 -0.49 -20.41
N ALA A 154 -9.65 -0.24 -19.27
CA ALA A 154 -10.47 0.95 -19.08
C ALA A 154 -9.69 2.27 -19.05
N PHE A 155 -8.37 2.21 -18.90
CA PHE A 155 -7.48 3.36 -18.73
C PHE A 155 -6.45 3.49 -19.86
N GLU A 156 -6.59 2.68 -20.92
CA GLU A 156 -5.75 2.79 -22.12
C GLU A 156 -5.76 4.23 -22.64
N GLY A 157 -4.61 4.77 -22.99
CA GLY A 157 -4.44 6.17 -23.38
C GLY A 157 -4.21 7.16 -22.24
N SER A 158 -4.42 6.75 -20.97
CA SER A 158 -4.07 7.53 -19.77
C SER A 158 -2.90 6.96 -19.01
N LEU A 159 -2.45 5.76 -19.37
CA LEU A 159 -1.31 5.09 -18.76
C LEU A 159 0.00 5.61 -19.37
N LEU A 160 1.07 5.51 -18.60
CA LEU A 160 2.42 5.80 -19.07
C LEU A 160 2.89 4.70 -20.04
N ASP A 161 3.57 5.09 -21.11
CA ASP A 161 4.19 4.18 -22.09
C ASP A 161 5.50 3.56 -21.55
#